data_02b9578fc0b6604b3a9fe6ae95f12a82
#
_entry.id   02b9578fc0b6604b3a9fe6ae95f12a82
#
_cell.length_a   1.000
_cell.length_b   1.000
_cell.length_c   1.000
_cell.angle_alpha   90.00
_cell.angle_beta   90.00
_cell.angle_gamma   90.00
#
_symmetry.space_group_name_H-M   'P 1'
#
loop_
_entity.id
_entity.type
_entity.pdbx_description
1 polymer ?
#
loop_
_entity_poly.entity_id
_entity_poly.type
_entity_poly.pdbx_seq_one_letter_code
_entity_poly.pdbx_strand_id
1 'polypeptide(L)'
;MKAVDLFAGAGGTTTGAKLAGVNVLCAVNHWPVAVATHAAAHPEAQHMCEDAAGLDPTTLPDHDLLLASPSCTGHTRARGKEQPHHDAARATAWCVVRVLEAKRPPLVIVENVPEMLDWVLYRAWRLALSSLGYRVSEQVLDAADCGVPQNRERLFVVGSRVTKKPILVPAPKRRHVAARVIESVMRGAR
;
A
#
# COMPACT_ATOMS: atom_id res chain seq x y z
N MET A 1 -5.89 -13.18 -9.92
CA MET A 1 -4.60 -12.48 -9.72
C MET A 1 -4.14 -12.79 -8.30
N LYS A 2 -2.89 -13.19 -8.11
CA LYS A 2 -2.25 -13.50 -6.82
C LYS A 2 -1.46 -12.28 -6.35
N ALA A 3 -1.52 -11.96 -5.07
CA ALA A 3 -0.78 -10.82 -4.50
C ALA A 3 0.00 -11.18 -3.24
N VAL A 4 1.02 -10.37 -2.96
CA VAL A 4 1.71 -10.28 -1.67
C VAL A 4 1.50 -8.86 -1.14
N ASP A 5 1.21 -8.72 0.16
CA ASP A 5 0.99 -7.45 0.85
C ASP A 5 2.12 -7.19 1.85
N LEU A 6 3.01 -6.25 1.51
CA LEU A 6 4.10 -5.80 2.37
C LEU A 6 3.66 -4.61 3.23
N PHE A 7 4.06 -4.60 4.48
CA PHE A 7 3.63 -3.61 5.47
C PHE A 7 2.11 -3.64 5.67
N ALA A 8 1.52 -4.82 5.63
CA ALA A 8 0.09 -5.07 5.52
C ALA A 8 -0.75 -4.48 6.68
N GLY A 9 -0.12 -4.12 7.81
CA GLY A 9 -0.82 -3.57 8.97
C GLY A 9 -1.95 -4.48 9.45
N ALA A 10 -3.12 -3.90 9.72
CA ALA A 10 -4.31 -4.66 10.14
C ALA A 10 -5.16 -5.21 8.97
N GLY A 11 -4.69 -5.08 7.72
CA GLY A 11 -5.32 -5.72 6.56
C GLY A 11 -6.24 -4.85 5.71
N GLY A 12 -6.17 -3.52 5.84
CA GLY A 12 -7.00 -2.63 5.01
C GLY A 12 -6.75 -2.78 3.52
N THR A 13 -5.49 -2.85 3.10
CA THR A 13 -5.09 -3.06 1.70
C THR A 13 -5.53 -4.45 1.22
N THR A 14 -5.30 -5.50 2.03
CA THR A 14 -5.77 -6.87 1.72
C THR A 14 -7.29 -6.92 1.56
N THR A 15 -8.07 -6.25 2.43
CA THR A 15 -9.53 -6.16 2.29
C THR A 15 -9.92 -5.52 0.96
N GLY A 16 -9.30 -4.40 0.59
CA GLY A 16 -9.54 -3.72 -0.68
C GLY A 16 -9.18 -4.61 -1.88
N ALA A 17 -8.07 -5.31 -1.82
CA ALA A 17 -7.62 -6.25 -2.85
C ALA A 17 -8.63 -7.41 -3.03
N LYS A 18 -9.14 -8.00 -1.95
CA LYS A 18 -10.19 -9.05 -1.99
C LYS A 18 -11.47 -8.55 -2.61
N LEU A 19 -11.93 -7.34 -2.27
CA LEU A 19 -13.11 -6.73 -2.90
C LEU A 19 -12.92 -6.52 -4.41
N ALA A 20 -11.68 -6.33 -4.86
CA ALA A 20 -11.32 -6.26 -6.27
C ALA A 20 -11.08 -7.63 -6.94
N GLY A 21 -11.35 -8.75 -6.25
CA GLY A 21 -11.14 -10.11 -6.77
C GLY A 21 -9.68 -10.57 -6.82
N VAL A 22 -8.80 -9.92 -6.03
CA VAL A 22 -7.39 -10.30 -5.90
C VAL A 22 -7.23 -11.26 -4.71
N ASN A 23 -6.51 -12.35 -4.92
CA ASN A 23 -6.17 -13.32 -3.87
C ASN A 23 -4.82 -12.95 -3.24
N VAL A 24 -4.82 -12.46 -2.00
CA VAL A 24 -3.60 -12.16 -1.24
C VAL A 24 -3.09 -13.45 -0.62
N LEU A 25 -1.93 -13.91 -1.10
CA LEU A 25 -1.31 -15.17 -0.67
C LEU A 25 -0.53 -15.01 0.64
N CYS A 26 0.12 -13.87 0.82
CA CYS A 26 1.00 -13.61 1.95
C CYS A 26 0.92 -12.15 2.36
N ALA A 27 0.88 -11.91 3.66
CA ALA A 27 0.92 -10.61 4.30
C ALA A 27 2.11 -10.53 5.26
N VAL A 28 2.92 -9.49 5.12
CA VAL A 28 4.14 -9.27 5.91
C VAL A 28 4.01 -8.00 6.74
N ASN A 29 4.24 -8.09 8.03
CA ASN A 29 4.34 -6.94 8.92
C ASN A 29 5.25 -7.26 10.11
N HIS A 30 6.01 -6.28 10.60
CA HIS A 30 6.92 -6.47 11.74
C HIS A 30 6.23 -6.45 13.12
N TRP A 31 5.01 -5.90 13.20
CA TRP A 31 4.32 -5.71 14.47
C TRP A 31 3.36 -6.88 14.76
N PRO A 32 3.62 -7.70 15.82
CA PRO A 32 2.84 -8.91 16.11
C PRO A 32 1.33 -8.67 16.28
N VAL A 33 0.94 -7.53 16.88
CA VAL A 33 -0.48 -7.19 17.06
C VAL A 33 -1.17 -6.94 15.71
N ALA A 34 -0.49 -6.25 14.79
CA ALA A 34 -1.02 -6.05 13.44
C ALA A 34 -1.15 -7.37 12.70
N VAL A 35 -0.15 -8.25 12.79
CA VAL A 35 -0.18 -9.59 12.19
C VAL A 35 -1.33 -10.43 12.75
N ALA A 36 -1.54 -10.44 14.05
CA ALA A 36 -2.65 -11.16 14.69
C ALA A 36 -4.02 -10.60 14.24
N THR A 37 -4.15 -9.27 14.16
CA THR A 37 -5.37 -8.61 13.68
C THR A 37 -5.64 -8.95 12.23
N HIS A 38 -4.60 -8.92 11.37
CA HIS A 38 -4.70 -9.29 9.98
C HIS A 38 -5.10 -10.76 9.82
N ALA A 39 -4.50 -11.67 10.59
CA ALA A 39 -4.80 -13.10 10.55
C ALA A 39 -6.25 -13.41 10.95
N ALA A 40 -6.79 -12.68 11.93
CA ALA A 40 -8.19 -12.82 12.32
C ALA A 40 -9.15 -12.37 11.22
N ALA A 41 -8.80 -11.33 10.45
CA ALA A 41 -9.63 -10.81 9.36
C ALA A 41 -9.44 -11.56 8.02
N HIS A 42 -8.27 -12.12 7.80
CA HIS A 42 -7.85 -12.76 6.55
C HIS A 42 -7.13 -14.09 6.79
N PRO A 43 -7.81 -15.10 7.40
CA PRO A 43 -7.18 -16.36 7.81
C PRO A 43 -6.67 -17.21 6.61
N GLU A 44 -7.09 -16.89 5.39
CA GLU A 44 -6.67 -17.57 4.17
C GLU A 44 -5.27 -17.20 3.68
N ALA A 45 -4.74 -16.05 4.13
CA ALA A 45 -3.39 -15.61 3.76
C ALA A 45 -2.33 -16.21 4.70
N GLN A 46 -1.15 -16.46 4.17
CA GLN A 46 0.03 -16.72 5.00
C GLN A 46 0.44 -15.42 5.71
N HIS A 47 0.81 -15.50 6.97
CA HIS A 47 1.25 -14.34 7.76
C HIS A 47 2.71 -14.49 8.17
N MET A 48 3.51 -13.46 7.87
CA MET A 48 4.92 -13.37 8.26
C MET A 48 5.09 -12.19 9.21
N CYS A 49 5.51 -12.48 10.45
CA CYS A 49 5.81 -11.45 11.44
C CYS A 49 7.29 -11.09 11.34
N GLU A 50 7.65 -10.32 10.33
CA GLU A 50 9.03 -9.99 9.98
C GLU A 50 9.18 -8.52 9.60
N ASP A 51 10.36 -7.96 9.88
CA ASP A 51 10.74 -6.65 9.35
C ASP A 51 11.12 -6.80 7.87
N ALA A 52 10.44 -6.03 7.01
CA ALA A 52 10.72 -6.03 5.58
C ALA A 52 12.19 -5.68 5.25
N ALA A 53 12.91 -5.00 6.14
CA ALA A 53 14.34 -4.71 5.96
C ALA A 53 15.21 -5.97 6.06
N GLY A 54 14.83 -6.92 6.92
CA GLY A 54 15.52 -8.20 7.11
C GLY A 54 14.98 -9.34 6.25
N LEU A 55 13.79 -9.17 5.66
CA LEU A 55 13.09 -10.21 4.89
C LEU A 55 13.94 -10.67 3.69
N ASP A 56 14.11 -11.97 3.52
CA ASP A 56 14.60 -12.54 2.27
C ASP A 56 13.45 -12.57 1.24
N PRO A 57 13.52 -11.79 0.15
CA PRO A 57 12.44 -11.77 -0.84
C PRO A 57 12.18 -13.13 -1.50
N THR A 58 13.14 -14.05 -1.50
CA THR A 58 12.99 -15.37 -2.14
C THR A 58 11.99 -16.25 -1.40
N THR A 59 11.78 -16.01 -0.09
CA THR A 59 10.81 -16.75 0.73
C THR A 59 9.35 -16.39 0.43
N LEU A 60 9.11 -15.25 -0.23
CA LEU A 60 7.78 -14.85 -0.64
C LEU A 60 7.25 -15.75 -1.75
N PRO A 61 5.95 -16.11 -1.74
CA PRO A 61 5.36 -16.86 -2.84
C PRO A 61 5.41 -16.09 -4.17
N ASP A 62 5.38 -16.82 -5.29
CA ASP A 62 5.27 -16.17 -6.60
C ASP A 62 3.90 -15.51 -6.75
N HIS A 63 3.90 -14.27 -7.22
CA HIS A 63 2.72 -13.42 -7.27
C HIS A 63 2.71 -12.52 -8.52
N ASP A 64 1.51 -12.07 -8.88
CA ASP A 64 1.27 -11.20 -10.03
C ASP A 64 1.29 -9.72 -9.63
N LEU A 65 1.00 -9.43 -8.37
CA LEU A 65 0.84 -8.08 -7.82
C LEU A 65 1.57 -7.97 -6.47
N LEU A 66 2.46 -7.00 -6.35
CA LEU A 66 2.98 -6.56 -5.08
C LEU A 66 2.16 -5.37 -4.58
N LEU A 67 1.56 -5.51 -3.41
CA LEU A 67 0.96 -4.42 -2.63
C LEU A 67 1.97 -4.01 -1.56
N ALA A 68 2.15 -2.73 -1.33
CA ALA A 68 3.08 -2.26 -0.30
C ALA A 68 2.64 -0.90 0.27
N SER A 69 2.66 -0.78 1.60
CA SER A 69 2.39 0.48 2.30
C SER A 69 3.56 0.78 3.25
N PRO A 70 4.75 1.16 2.72
CA PRO A 70 5.93 1.43 3.54
C PRO A 70 5.67 2.60 4.49
N SER A 71 6.42 2.65 5.59
CA SER A 71 6.19 3.63 6.66
C SER A 71 6.12 5.06 6.15
N CYS A 72 5.04 5.76 6.50
CA CYS A 72 4.85 7.18 6.19
C CYS A 72 5.39 8.13 7.26
N THR A 73 5.86 7.63 8.43
CA THR A 73 6.23 8.49 9.57
C THR A 73 7.35 9.47 9.24
N GLY A 74 8.25 9.13 8.33
CA GLY A 74 9.29 10.03 7.83
C GLY A 74 8.81 11.06 6.80
N HIS A 75 7.61 10.92 6.24
CA HIS A 75 7.07 11.80 5.18
C HIS A 75 5.96 12.72 5.69
N THR A 76 5.11 12.26 6.61
CA THR A 76 3.91 12.99 7.04
C THR A 76 4.21 14.34 7.69
N ARG A 77 3.37 15.35 7.44
CA ARG A 77 3.42 16.66 8.12
C ARG A 77 3.23 16.56 9.63
N ALA A 78 2.54 15.53 10.10
CA ALA A 78 2.32 15.29 11.53
C ALA A 78 3.57 14.85 12.30
N ARG A 79 4.72 14.61 11.62
CA ARG A 79 5.96 14.14 12.25
C ARG A 79 6.60 15.13 13.23
N GLY A 80 6.24 16.42 13.15
CA GLY A 80 6.90 17.48 13.93
C GLY A 80 8.31 17.79 13.42
N LYS A 81 9.27 18.04 14.34
CA LYS A 81 10.67 18.26 13.98
C LYS A 81 11.32 16.99 13.46
N GLU A 82 12.27 17.14 12.53
CA GLU A 82 13.06 16.03 11.97
C GLU A 82 13.77 15.24 13.06
N GLN A 83 13.73 13.92 12.99
CA GLN A 83 14.32 12.98 13.94
C GLN A 83 15.08 11.88 13.17
N PRO A 84 16.15 11.29 13.74
CA PRO A 84 16.93 10.23 13.07
C PRO A 84 16.08 9.01 12.62
N HIS A 85 15.05 8.66 13.39
CA HIS A 85 14.15 7.55 13.02
C HIS A 85 13.29 7.83 11.78
N HIS A 86 13.14 9.09 11.35
CA HIS A 86 12.43 9.43 10.11
C HIS A 86 13.19 8.93 8.88
N ASP A 87 14.52 8.94 8.90
CA ASP A 87 15.33 8.38 7.80
C ASP A 87 15.17 6.86 7.72
N ALA A 88 15.18 6.15 8.86
CA ALA A 88 14.89 4.73 8.89
C ALA A 88 13.48 4.40 8.35
N ALA A 89 12.48 5.21 8.71
CA ALA A 89 11.13 5.06 8.19
C ALA A 89 11.06 5.27 6.67
N ARG A 90 11.72 6.32 6.13
CA ARG A 90 11.82 6.57 4.69
C ARG A 90 12.57 5.46 3.96
N ALA A 91 13.56 4.86 4.60
CA ALA A 91 14.34 3.76 4.03
C ALA A 91 13.48 2.50 3.75
N THR A 92 12.32 2.34 4.43
CA THR A 92 11.41 1.20 4.18
C THR A 92 10.90 1.15 2.74
N ALA A 93 10.84 2.28 2.03
CA ALA A 93 10.48 2.31 0.62
C ALA A 93 11.46 1.51 -0.26
N TRP A 94 12.74 1.41 0.12
CA TRP A 94 13.73 0.62 -0.62
C TRP A 94 13.52 -0.89 -0.49
N CYS A 95 12.83 -1.36 0.57
CA CYS A 95 12.43 -2.77 0.69
C CYS A 95 11.54 -3.20 -0.48
N VAL A 96 10.69 -2.27 -0.98
CA VAL A 96 9.87 -2.51 -2.16
C VAL A 96 10.76 -2.80 -3.38
N VAL A 97 11.80 -1.98 -3.60
CA VAL A 97 12.74 -2.16 -4.72
C VAL A 97 13.42 -3.53 -4.65
N ARG A 98 13.87 -3.94 -3.44
CA ARG A 98 14.47 -5.27 -3.24
C ARG A 98 13.54 -6.42 -3.65
N VAL A 99 12.28 -6.36 -3.23
CA VAL A 99 11.30 -7.39 -3.61
C VAL A 99 11.02 -7.37 -5.11
N LEU A 100 10.89 -6.19 -5.71
CA LEU A 100 10.69 -6.04 -7.16
C LEU A 100 11.88 -6.55 -7.97
N GLU A 101 13.10 -6.37 -7.48
CA GLU A 101 14.31 -6.89 -8.12
C GLU A 101 14.35 -8.43 -8.09
N ALA A 102 14.03 -9.03 -6.95
CA ALA A 102 14.10 -10.48 -6.75
C ALA A 102 12.93 -11.23 -7.41
N LYS A 103 11.69 -10.76 -7.23
CA LYS A 103 10.46 -11.49 -7.65
C LYS A 103 9.89 -11.01 -8.97
N ARG A 104 10.13 -9.78 -9.38
CA ARG A 104 9.70 -9.18 -10.64
C ARG A 104 8.22 -9.39 -10.98
N PRO A 105 7.27 -9.17 -10.05
CA PRO A 105 5.86 -9.33 -10.36
C PRO A 105 5.45 -8.40 -11.53
N PRO A 106 4.44 -8.78 -12.35
CA PRO A 106 3.94 -7.94 -13.44
C PRO A 106 3.46 -6.56 -12.99
N LEU A 107 2.91 -6.46 -11.78
CA LEU A 107 2.30 -5.25 -11.23
C LEU A 107 2.82 -4.94 -9.83
N VAL A 108 2.88 -3.67 -9.49
CA VAL A 108 3.11 -3.17 -8.12
C VAL A 108 2.21 -1.98 -7.83
N ILE A 109 1.67 -1.91 -6.63
CA ILE A 109 0.97 -0.74 -6.10
C ILE A 109 1.61 -0.38 -4.76
N VAL A 110 2.13 0.84 -4.67
CA VAL A 110 2.67 1.40 -3.43
C VAL A 110 1.76 2.52 -2.96
N GLU A 111 1.28 2.43 -1.71
CA GLU A 111 0.49 3.47 -1.05
C GLU A 111 1.37 4.24 -0.06
N ASN A 112 1.18 5.56 0.00
CA ASN A 112 1.80 6.41 1.01
C ASN A 112 1.04 7.74 1.18
N VAL A 113 1.54 8.63 2.01
CA VAL A 113 1.05 10.01 2.09
C VAL A 113 1.54 10.84 0.90
N PRO A 114 0.79 11.89 0.45
CA PRO A 114 1.19 12.73 -0.67
C PRO A 114 2.58 13.36 -0.50
N GLU A 115 2.99 13.66 0.73
CA GLU A 115 4.27 14.25 1.08
C GLU A 115 5.49 13.33 0.75
N MET A 116 5.26 12.07 0.42
CA MET A 116 6.33 11.21 -0.13
C MET A 116 6.90 11.77 -1.43
N LEU A 117 6.12 12.52 -2.21
CA LEU A 117 6.59 13.19 -3.44
C LEU A 117 7.66 14.24 -3.17
N ASP A 118 7.66 14.83 -1.97
CA ASP A 118 8.63 15.86 -1.55
C ASP A 118 9.93 15.24 -0.97
N TRP A 119 9.98 13.92 -0.83
CA TRP A 119 11.17 13.24 -0.33
C TRP A 119 12.34 13.40 -1.31
N VAL A 120 13.49 13.86 -0.79
CA VAL A 120 14.69 14.15 -1.61
C VAL A 120 15.14 12.97 -2.49
N LEU A 121 14.93 11.73 -2.01
CA LEU A 121 15.28 10.51 -2.75
C LEU A 121 14.11 9.94 -3.57
N TYR A 122 12.93 10.56 -3.59
CA TYR A 122 11.77 10.05 -4.32
C TYR A 122 12.07 9.81 -5.80
N ARG A 123 12.74 10.76 -6.46
CA ARG A 123 13.11 10.63 -7.88
C ARG A 123 14.05 9.45 -8.12
N ALA A 124 15.03 9.23 -7.24
CA ALA A 124 15.95 8.09 -7.34
C ALA A 124 15.23 6.76 -7.10
N TRP A 125 14.34 6.70 -6.12
CA TRP A 125 13.50 5.55 -5.83
C TRP A 125 12.58 5.21 -7.03
N ARG A 126 11.90 6.19 -7.58
CA ARG A 126 11.06 6.05 -8.77
C ARG A 126 11.86 5.57 -9.99
N LEU A 127 13.07 6.11 -10.17
CA LEU A 127 13.98 5.69 -11.25
C LEU A 127 14.39 4.22 -11.10
N ALA A 128 14.64 3.75 -9.86
CA ALA A 128 14.95 2.35 -9.60
C ALA A 128 13.81 1.42 -10.09
N LEU A 129 12.54 1.76 -9.81
CA LEU A 129 11.39 1.00 -10.33
C LEU A 129 11.39 0.99 -11.87
N SER A 130 11.65 2.14 -12.48
CA SER A 130 11.69 2.26 -13.95
C SER A 130 12.82 1.44 -14.55
N SER A 131 14.00 1.41 -13.89
CA SER A 131 15.16 0.62 -14.32
C SER A 131 14.91 -0.89 -14.22
N LEU A 132 14.02 -1.32 -13.31
CA LEU A 132 13.56 -2.71 -13.24
C LEU A 132 12.50 -3.05 -14.31
N GLY A 133 12.19 -2.12 -15.20
CA GLY A 133 11.26 -2.31 -16.33
C GLY A 133 9.82 -1.95 -16.02
N TYR A 134 9.52 -1.32 -14.88
CA TYR A 134 8.17 -0.86 -14.57
C TYR A 134 7.89 0.48 -15.24
N ARG A 135 6.76 0.59 -15.93
CA ARG A 135 6.15 1.87 -16.25
C ARG A 135 5.42 2.37 -15.01
N VAL A 136 5.90 3.46 -14.46
CA VAL A 136 5.41 4.04 -13.20
C VAL A 136 4.44 5.17 -13.50
N SER A 137 3.26 5.13 -12.88
CA SER A 137 2.28 6.22 -12.81
C SER A 137 1.96 6.56 -11.36
N GLU A 138 1.63 7.81 -11.12
CA GLU A 138 1.41 8.38 -9.79
C GLU A 138 0.06 9.08 -9.77
N GLN A 139 -0.69 8.89 -8.68
CA GLN A 139 -1.97 9.54 -8.49
C GLN A 139 -2.23 9.77 -7.01
N VAL A 140 -2.64 10.98 -6.66
CA VAL A 140 -3.17 11.27 -5.32
C VAL A 140 -4.68 11.09 -5.39
N LEU A 141 -5.23 10.26 -4.51
CA LEU A 141 -6.65 9.98 -4.40
C LEU A 141 -7.16 10.37 -3.02
N ASP A 142 -8.32 11.02 -2.96
CA ASP A 142 -9.05 11.22 -1.71
C ASP A 142 -10.04 10.05 -1.54
N ALA A 143 -9.99 9.39 -0.38
CA ALA A 143 -10.92 8.31 -0.04
C ALA A 143 -12.39 8.77 -0.14
N ALA A 144 -12.68 10.05 0.12
CA ALA A 144 -14.01 10.61 -0.03
C ALA A 144 -14.52 10.52 -1.47
N ASP A 145 -13.64 10.71 -2.46
CA ASP A 145 -14.00 10.58 -3.88
C ASP A 145 -14.22 9.12 -4.29
N CYS A 146 -13.69 8.18 -3.49
CA CYS A 146 -13.90 6.75 -3.65
C CYS A 146 -15.12 6.20 -2.87
N GLY A 147 -15.98 7.09 -2.34
CA GLY A 147 -17.19 6.69 -1.62
C GLY A 147 -17.00 6.39 -0.14
N VAL A 148 -15.80 6.61 0.40
CA VAL A 148 -15.53 6.49 1.85
C VAL A 148 -15.89 7.83 2.51
N PRO A 149 -16.67 7.87 3.61
CA PRO A 149 -17.04 9.12 4.27
C PRO A 149 -15.91 9.70 5.13
N GLN A 150 -14.73 9.83 4.54
CA GLN A 150 -13.52 10.34 5.19
C GLN A 150 -12.66 11.09 4.17
N ASN A 151 -12.31 12.34 4.46
CA ASN A 151 -11.28 13.06 3.72
C ASN A 151 -9.92 12.47 4.09
N ARG A 152 -9.33 11.71 3.17
CA ARG A 152 -8.04 11.03 3.36
C ARG A 152 -7.32 10.93 2.04
N GLU A 153 -6.44 11.86 1.79
CA GLU A 153 -5.60 11.83 0.60
C GLU A 153 -4.44 10.84 0.76
N ARG A 154 -4.22 10.05 -0.30
CA ARG A 154 -3.10 9.10 -0.38
C ARG A 154 -2.51 9.11 -1.77
N LEU A 155 -1.19 9.03 -1.79
CA LEU A 155 -0.43 8.77 -2.99
C LEU A 155 -0.50 7.29 -3.32
N PHE A 156 -0.84 6.98 -4.55
CA PHE A 156 -0.70 5.66 -5.15
C PHE A 156 0.33 5.71 -6.25
N VAL A 157 1.39 4.92 -6.11
CA VAL A 157 2.39 4.71 -7.15
C VAL A 157 2.15 3.34 -7.75
N VAL A 158 1.75 3.30 -9.01
CA VAL A 158 1.43 2.07 -9.72
C VAL A 158 2.51 1.80 -10.76
N GLY A 159 3.14 0.64 -10.67
CA GLY A 159 4.12 0.16 -11.64
C GLY A 159 3.60 -1.04 -12.42
N SER A 160 3.80 -1.03 -13.73
CA SER A 160 3.44 -2.13 -14.61
C SER A 160 4.56 -2.48 -15.57
N ARG A 161 4.82 -3.79 -15.73
CA ARG A 161 5.73 -4.35 -16.74
C ARG A 161 4.98 -4.91 -17.96
N VAL A 162 3.64 -4.95 -17.90
CA VAL A 162 2.79 -5.58 -18.91
C VAL A 162 2.00 -4.59 -19.76
N THR A 163 1.89 -3.33 -19.35
CA THR A 163 1.23 -2.29 -20.15
C THR A 163 2.15 -1.12 -20.46
N LYS A 164 2.00 -0.58 -21.67
CA LYS A 164 2.69 0.66 -22.11
C LYS A 164 1.91 1.92 -21.73
N LYS A 165 0.65 1.79 -21.31
CA LYS A 165 -0.19 2.92 -20.88
C LYS A 165 -0.08 3.11 -19.37
N PRO A 166 -0.14 4.35 -18.85
CA PRO A 166 -0.27 4.60 -17.43
C PRO A 166 -1.53 3.93 -16.87
N ILE A 167 -1.42 3.34 -15.68
CA ILE A 167 -2.59 2.84 -14.95
C ILE A 167 -3.02 3.94 -14.01
N LEU A 168 -4.20 4.50 -14.27
CA LEU A 168 -4.81 5.54 -13.45
C LEU A 168 -6.19 5.06 -13.00
N VAL A 169 -6.53 5.36 -11.75
CA VAL A 169 -7.86 5.10 -11.22
C VAL A 169 -8.76 6.24 -11.66
N PRO A 170 -9.90 5.97 -12.30
CA PRO A 170 -10.87 7.02 -12.61
C PRO A 170 -11.38 7.65 -11.31
N ALA A 171 -11.41 8.97 -11.24
CA ALA A 171 -11.99 9.66 -10.09
C ALA A 171 -13.47 9.28 -9.94
N PRO A 172 -13.92 8.69 -8.84
CA PRO A 172 -15.33 8.40 -8.62
C PRO A 172 -16.12 9.71 -8.46
N LYS A 173 -17.40 9.69 -8.85
CA LYS A 173 -18.22 10.90 -8.92
C LYS A 173 -19.15 11.11 -7.71
N ARG A 174 -19.03 10.31 -6.63
CA ARG A 174 -19.97 10.42 -5.49
C ARG A 174 -19.20 10.48 -4.16
N ARG A 175 -19.32 11.63 -3.50
CA ARG A 175 -18.91 11.79 -2.10
C ARG A 175 -20.06 11.43 -1.16
N HIS A 176 -19.77 10.64 -0.14
CA HIS A 176 -20.70 10.34 0.95
C HIS A 176 -20.37 11.19 2.17
N VAL A 177 -21.40 11.76 2.79
CA VAL A 177 -21.25 12.48 4.07
C VAL A 177 -21.35 11.48 5.20
N ALA A 178 -20.41 11.49 6.13
CA ALA A 178 -20.36 10.57 7.27
C ALA A 178 -21.67 10.51 8.05
N ALA A 179 -22.34 11.66 8.28
CA ALA A 179 -23.63 11.72 8.94
C ALA A 179 -24.70 10.84 8.27
N ARG A 180 -24.78 10.84 6.93
CA ARG A 180 -25.75 10.01 6.21
C ARG A 180 -25.48 8.52 6.35
N VAL A 181 -24.19 8.12 6.40
CA VAL A 181 -23.81 6.72 6.59
C VAL A 181 -24.18 6.26 7.98
N ILE A 182 -23.87 7.06 9.01
CA ILE A 182 -24.20 6.78 10.40
C ILE A 182 -25.72 6.69 10.60
N GLU A 183 -26.51 7.65 10.07
CA GLU A 183 -27.96 7.62 10.13
C GLU A 183 -28.56 6.36 9.48
N SER A 184 -28.02 5.93 8.34
CA SER A 184 -28.47 4.71 7.64
C SER A 184 -28.24 3.47 8.49
N VAL A 185 -27.07 3.34 9.13
CA VAL A 185 -26.75 2.21 10.02
C VAL A 185 -27.66 2.21 11.24
N MET A 186 -27.88 3.37 11.86
CA MET A 186 -28.75 3.48 13.03
C MET A 186 -30.23 3.20 12.74
N ARG A 187 -30.71 3.48 11.53
CA ARG A 187 -32.10 3.14 11.11
C ARG A 187 -32.25 1.66 10.79
N GLY A 188 -31.22 0.99 10.28
CA GLY A 188 -31.24 -0.45 10.00
C GLY A 188 -31.04 -1.34 11.22
N ALA A 189 -30.67 -0.77 12.37
CA ALA A 189 -30.49 -1.46 13.66
C ALA A 189 -31.74 -1.45 14.56
N ARG A 190 -32.92 -1.01 14.05
CA ARG A 190 -34.21 -1.02 14.75
C ARG A 190 -35.12 -2.12 14.24
#